data_abf3da5420c08abc74ea3db1f101cafa
#
_entry.id   abf3da5420c08abc74ea3db1f101cafa
#
_cell.length_a   1.000
_cell.length_b   1.000
_cell.length_c   1.000
_cell.angle_alpha   90.00
_cell.angle_beta   90.00
_cell.angle_gamma   90.00
#
_symmetry.space_group_name_H-M   'P 1'
#
loop_
_entity.id
_entity.type
_entity.pdbx_description
1 polymer ?
#
loop_
_entity_poly.entity_id
_entity_poly.type
_entity_poly.pdbx_seq_one_letter_code
_entity_poly.pdbx_strand_id
1 'polypeptide(L)'
;MTMSCPGCHKGVMKVYDFHGEEVDNCQTCGGMWFENGELNGALSTADNGNDKVRIEETLGQHLGASARRCHHCDCTMEHYHLMDGYQIEVDVCHQCSGIWIDEHERQKVVQSPLVKQVLADLDAKISVKTWVFQFLSQMPIEFNIKPKTRPLVTYLLLALNILIFMGYGFNGDNTDWVFEQFAMQSSDLLAGHHPWSLFSHMFLHGDLMHLAGNMYFLYVVGDNLEDALGRMRFLGWYLLCGIAAAATQIAADPTSSIYMVGASGAIAGLFGMYLMWFRHASLTFMFVIYQKKLSPMAFFAIWLGFNILGLVTAGQGVAYWAHIGGFVTGLVLGVTMKSQVMASNPLLAMLNEPEVKIAR
;
A
#
# COMPACT_ATOMS: atom_id res chain seq x y z
N MET A 1 18.34 26.55 28.25
CA MET A 1 18.36 27.78 27.41
C MET A 1 17.25 27.62 26.39
N THR A 2 16.33 28.57 26.30
CA THR A 2 15.30 28.51 25.24
C THR A 2 15.97 28.81 23.91
N MET A 3 16.08 27.81 23.03
CA MET A 3 16.68 27.99 21.73
C MET A 3 15.79 28.88 20.87
N SER A 4 16.35 29.93 20.27
CA SER A 4 15.64 30.82 19.36
C SER A 4 15.53 30.19 18.00
N CYS A 5 14.35 30.30 17.38
CA CYS A 5 14.08 29.75 16.06
C CYS A 5 14.98 30.39 14.97
N PRO A 6 15.66 29.60 14.11
CA PRO A 6 16.45 30.11 12.99
C PRO A 6 15.63 30.91 11.97
N GLY A 7 14.35 30.57 11.80
CA GLY A 7 13.46 31.20 10.83
C GLY A 7 12.89 32.53 11.31
N CYS A 8 12.19 32.58 12.44
CA CYS A 8 11.48 33.77 12.89
C CYS A 8 12.15 34.52 14.05
N HIS A 9 13.19 33.98 14.66
CA HIS A 9 13.95 34.53 15.81
C HIS A 9 13.13 34.80 17.09
N LYS A 10 11.82 34.55 17.08
CA LYS A 10 10.87 34.83 18.17
C LYS A 10 10.19 33.58 18.72
N GLY A 11 10.21 32.50 17.97
CA GLY A 11 9.52 31.27 18.30
C GLY A 11 10.31 30.40 19.29
N VAL A 12 9.57 29.66 20.12
CA VAL A 12 10.14 28.62 20.97
C VAL A 12 10.12 27.31 20.17
N MET A 13 11.27 26.65 20.09
CA MET A 13 11.40 25.34 19.49
C MET A 13 10.84 24.29 20.47
N LYS A 14 10.05 23.37 19.97
CA LYS A 14 9.55 22.21 20.75
C LYS A 14 9.85 20.93 19.98
N VAL A 15 10.26 19.93 20.73
CA VAL A 15 10.47 18.59 20.20
C VAL A 15 9.14 18.02 19.71
N TYR A 16 9.17 17.49 18.51
CA TYR A 16 8.05 16.83 17.84
C TYR A 16 8.53 15.52 17.23
N ASP A 17 7.76 14.46 17.38
CA ASP A 17 8.05 13.19 16.70
C ASP A 17 7.69 13.31 15.21
N PHE A 18 8.70 13.27 14.36
CA PHE A 18 8.55 13.27 12.91
C PHE A 18 9.09 11.96 12.34
N HIS A 19 8.19 11.04 12.04
CA HIS A 19 8.48 9.70 11.49
C HIS A 19 9.45 8.85 12.35
N GLY A 20 9.34 8.96 13.68
CA GLY A 20 10.16 8.21 14.62
C GLY A 20 11.49 8.88 14.99
N GLU A 21 11.74 10.08 14.44
CA GLU A 21 12.85 10.94 14.82
C GLU A 21 12.32 12.14 15.61
N GLU A 22 13.04 12.52 16.68
CA GLU A 22 12.72 13.71 17.47
C GLU A 22 13.27 14.94 16.76
N VAL A 23 12.40 15.81 16.23
CA VAL A 23 12.79 17.04 15.52
C VAL A 23 12.27 18.27 16.25
N ASP A 24 12.99 19.37 16.16
CA ASP A 24 12.55 20.62 16.74
C ASP A 24 11.63 21.41 15.81
N ASN A 25 10.41 21.67 16.25
CA ASN A 25 9.42 22.48 15.51
C ASN A 25 9.19 23.84 16.16
N CYS A 26 9.21 24.90 15.37
CA CYS A 26 8.88 26.24 15.83
C CYS A 26 7.38 26.44 15.89
N GLN A 27 6.82 26.61 17.07
CA GLN A 27 5.39 26.85 17.28
C GLN A 27 4.87 28.20 16.69
N THR A 28 5.78 29.11 16.32
CA THR A 28 5.41 30.44 15.81
C THR A 28 5.40 30.48 14.29
N CYS A 29 6.38 29.90 13.59
CA CYS A 29 6.49 29.94 12.13
C CYS A 29 6.34 28.58 11.46
N GLY A 30 6.17 27.49 12.22
CA GLY A 30 5.96 26.15 11.67
C GLY A 30 7.22 25.50 11.05
N GLY A 31 8.36 26.20 11.01
CA GLY A 31 9.60 25.64 10.49
C GLY A 31 10.18 24.58 11.39
N MET A 32 10.93 23.64 10.80
CA MET A 32 11.51 22.49 11.49
C MET A 32 13.03 22.49 11.41
N TRP A 33 13.67 22.13 12.51
CA TRP A 33 15.09 21.89 12.58
C TRP A 33 15.36 20.40 12.78
N PHE A 34 16.23 19.87 11.95
CA PHE A 34 16.73 18.51 12.01
C PHE A 34 18.19 18.54 12.48
N GLU A 35 18.52 17.82 13.52
CA GLU A 35 19.92 17.62 13.92
C GLU A 35 20.64 16.66 12.95
N ASN A 36 21.96 16.55 13.12
CA ASN A 36 22.78 15.69 12.29
C ASN A 36 22.30 14.23 12.34
N GLY A 37 21.86 13.72 11.22
CA GLY A 37 21.38 12.34 11.06
C GLY A 37 19.85 12.18 11.19
N GLU A 38 19.10 13.11 11.81
CA GLU A 38 17.66 13.02 11.98
C GLU A 38 16.93 13.09 10.62
N LEU A 39 17.31 14.01 9.74
CA LEU A 39 16.75 14.05 8.39
C LEU A 39 17.15 12.80 7.59
N ASN A 40 18.37 12.29 7.80
CA ASN A 40 18.80 11.01 7.25
C ASN A 40 18.05 9.84 7.87
N GLY A 41 17.77 9.87 9.15
CA GLY A 41 16.92 8.89 9.81
C GLY A 41 15.50 8.92 9.23
N ALA A 42 14.90 10.10 9.15
CA ALA A 42 13.58 10.31 8.57
C ALA A 42 13.51 9.97 7.07
N LEU A 43 14.58 10.23 6.31
CA LEU A 43 14.70 9.88 4.88
C LEU A 43 15.23 8.46 4.64
N SER A 44 16.12 7.92 5.46
CA SER A 44 16.77 6.59 5.30
C SER A 44 15.92 5.44 5.84
N THR A 45 14.91 5.72 6.63
CA THR A 45 13.78 4.79 6.75
C THR A 45 13.13 4.57 5.37
N ALA A 46 13.45 5.41 4.39
CA ALA A 46 13.01 5.30 3.00
C ALA A 46 13.89 4.39 2.12
N ASP A 47 15.14 4.12 2.48
CA ASP A 47 16.04 3.30 1.66
C ASP A 47 16.58 2.09 2.45
N ASN A 48 16.37 0.88 1.90
CA ASN A 48 16.69 -0.39 2.55
C ASN A 48 18.17 -0.48 2.99
N GLY A 49 18.48 0.06 4.14
CA GLY A 49 19.43 -0.46 5.13
C GLY A 49 20.85 -0.86 4.73
N ASN A 50 21.49 -0.32 3.69
CA ASN A 50 22.87 -0.70 3.44
C ASN A 50 23.88 0.40 3.06
N ASP A 51 23.47 1.65 2.97
CA ASP A 51 24.44 2.74 2.89
C ASP A 51 23.97 3.91 3.75
N LYS A 52 24.81 4.35 4.67
CA LYS A 52 24.68 5.64 5.34
C LYS A 52 24.90 6.73 4.28
N VAL A 53 23.86 7.02 3.52
CA VAL A 53 23.87 8.14 2.59
C VAL A 53 24.08 9.40 3.43
N ARG A 54 25.22 10.04 3.29
CA ARG A 54 25.47 11.33 3.94
C ARG A 54 24.60 12.38 3.26
N ILE A 55 23.91 13.21 4.03
CA ILE A 55 23.08 14.31 3.50
C ILE A 55 23.81 15.14 2.45
N GLU A 56 25.13 15.32 2.64
CA GLU A 56 26.02 16.04 1.72
C GLU A 56 26.05 15.42 0.30
N GLU A 57 25.70 14.12 0.17
CA GLU A 57 25.65 13.40 -1.12
C GLU A 57 24.23 13.42 -1.73
N THR A 58 23.19 13.79 -0.95
CA THR A 58 21.80 13.86 -1.38
C THR A 58 21.28 15.28 -1.61
N LEU A 59 22.03 16.29 -1.16
CA LEU A 59 21.69 17.68 -1.44
C LEU A 59 21.79 17.92 -2.95
N GLY A 60 20.76 18.56 -3.49
CA GLY A 60 20.74 19.02 -4.85
C GLY A 60 21.59 20.29 -5.06
N GLN A 61 21.20 21.10 -6.01
CA GLN A 61 21.95 22.31 -6.39
C GLN A 61 22.16 23.25 -5.19
N HIS A 62 23.41 23.68 -5.00
CA HIS A 62 23.78 24.77 -4.07
C HIS A 62 23.29 26.12 -4.60
N LEU A 63 22.57 26.87 -3.78
CA LEU A 63 21.93 28.13 -4.15
C LEU A 63 22.67 29.35 -3.61
N GLY A 64 23.68 29.14 -2.72
CA GLY A 64 24.51 30.22 -2.13
C GLY A 64 24.36 30.30 -0.62
N ALA A 65 24.90 31.36 -0.01
CA ALA A 65 24.81 31.59 1.41
C ALA A 65 23.38 31.95 1.84
N SER A 66 22.91 31.32 2.92
CA SER A 66 21.61 31.62 3.51
C SER A 66 21.65 32.95 4.30
N ALA A 67 20.51 33.63 4.37
CA ALA A 67 20.32 34.76 5.29
C ALA A 67 20.19 34.33 6.75
N ARG A 68 20.10 32.99 7.04
CA ARG A 68 19.89 32.44 8.38
C ARG A 68 21.19 32.04 9.06
N ARG A 69 21.17 32.11 10.38
CA ARG A 69 22.25 31.64 11.22
C ARG A 69 21.83 30.37 11.96
N CYS A 70 22.75 29.44 12.09
CA CYS A 70 22.56 28.24 12.89
C CYS A 70 22.37 28.58 14.35
N HIS A 71 21.32 28.08 14.98
CA HIS A 71 21.07 28.37 16.40
C HIS A 71 22.01 27.60 17.35
N HIS A 72 22.71 26.57 16.88
CA HIS A 72 23.72 25.83 17.64
C HIS A 72 25.13 26.44 17.52
N CYS A 73 25.53 26.77 16.29
CA CYS A 73 26.90 27.16 15.97
C CYS A 73 27.06 28.69 15.78
N ASP A 74 25.95 29.41 15.66
CA ASP A 74 25.89 30.83 15.31
C ASP A 74 26.66 31.20 14.02
N CYS A 75 26.93 30.23 13.15
CA CYS A 75 27.50 30.43 11.81
C CYS A 75 26.41 30.68 10.76
N THR A 76 26.78 31.33 9.67
CA THR A 76 25.88 31.46 8.49
C THR A 76 25.67 30.09 7.88
N MET A 77 24.42 29.76 7.56
CA MET A 77 24.08 28.53 6.88
C MET A 77 24.19 28.67 5.36
N GLU A 78 24.26 27.56 4.66
CA GLU A 78 24.25 27.49 3.20
C GLU A 78 22.90 26.99 2.70
N HIS A 79 22.50 27.50 1.53
CA HIS A 79 21.19 27.26 0.95
C HIS A 79 21.27 26.26 -0.18
N TYR A 80 20.42 25.23 -0.16
CA TYR A 80 20.43 24.12 -1.11
C TYR A 80 19.01 23.76 -1.56
N HIS A 81 18.89 23.14 -2.73
CA HIS A 81 17.76 22.29 -3.01
C HIS A 81 17.91 20.96 -2.23
N LEU A 82 16.85 20.49 -1.59
CA LEU A 82 16.90 19.23 -0.82
C LEU A 82 17.19 18.01 -1.70
N MET A 83 16.69 18.00 -2.93
CA MET A 83 16.89 16.93 -3.90
C MET A 83 16.87 17.50 -5.32
N ASP A 84 17.62 16.89 -6.24
CA ASP A 84 17.50 17.22 -7.65
C ASP A 84 16.07 16.93 -8.17
N GLY A 85 15.51 17.92 -8.85
CA GLY A 85 14.16 17.85 -9.41
C GLY A 85 13.03 18.30 -8.48
N TYR A 86 13.30 18.56 -7.20
CA TYR A 86 12.37 19.19 -6.26
C TYR A 86 12.85 20.59 -5.90
N GLN A 87 12.02 21.61 -6.13
CA GLN A 87 12.32 22.99 -5.74
C GLN A 87 12.01 23.23 -4.26
N ILE A 88 12.43 22.32 -3.39
CA ILE A 88 12.35 22.48 -1.94
C ILE A 88 13.68 23.04 -1.49
N GLU A 89 13.66 24.19 -0.88
CA GLU A 89 14.85 24.89 -0.42
C GLU A 89 15.08 24.61 1.07
N VAL A 90 16.32 24.29 1.43
CA VAL A 90 16.73 23.98 2.80
C VAL A 90 17.98 24.76 3.15
N ASP A 91 18.12 25.13 4.42
CA ASP A 91 19.32 25.76 4.94
C ASP A 91 20.13 24.74 5.74
N VAL A 92 21.39 24.55 5.39
CA VAL A 92 22.29 23.57 5.96
C VAL A 92 23.42 24.25 6.71
N CYS A 93 23.68 23.82 7.94
CA CYS A 93 24.84 24.21 8.72
C CYS A 93 25.99 23.24 8.50
N HIS A 94 27.06 23.67 7.84
CA HIS A 94 28.23 22.81 7.62
C HIS A 94 29.05 22.52 8.87
N GLN A 95 28.80 23.23 9.98
CA GLN A 95 29.55 23.01 11.21
C GLN A 95 28.92 21.92 12.08
N CYS A 96 27.61 21.86 12.21
CA CYS A 96 26.89 20.83 12.98
C CYS A 96 26.06 19.88 12.10
N SER A 97 26.05 20.09 10.81
CA SER A 97 25.24 19.34 9.83
C SER A 97 23.73 19.37 10.13
N GLY A 98 23.27 20.37 10.88
CA GLY A 98 21.85 20.59 11.11
C GLY A 98 21.18 21.23 9.90
N ILE A 99 19.90 20.93 9.68
CA ILE A 99 19.12 21.37 8.54
C ILE A 99 17.85 22.08 9.00
N TRP A 100 17.60 23.25 8.42
CA TRP A 100 16.37 24.00 8.63
C TRP A 100 15.47 23.91 7.39
N ILE A 101 14.18 23.60 7.62
CA ILE A 101 13.13 23.59 6.60
C ILE A 101 12.01 24.52 7.04
N ASP A 102 11.67 25.49 6.19
CA ASP A 102 10.57 26.43 6.44
C ASP A 102 9.20 25.77 6.26
N GLU A 103 8.21 26.26 6.99
CA GLU A 103 6.79 25.92 6.77
C GLU A 103 6.36 26.17 5.32
N HIS A 104 6.86 27.28 4.72
CA HIS A 104 6.58 27.62 3.32
C HIS A 104 7.14 26.57 2.35
N GLU A 105 8.31 26.00 2.63
CA GLU A 105 8.90 24.94 1.81
C GLU A 105 8.09 23.64 1.96
N ARG A 106 7.65 23.34 3.17
CA ARG A 106 6.72 22.22 3.42
C ARG A 106 5.43 22.37 2.64
N GLN A 107 4.86 23.59 2.57
CA GLN A 107 3.68 23.89 1.78
C GLN A 107 3.93 23.80 0.27
N LYS A 108 5.13 24.13 -0.23
CA LYS A 108 5.51 23.95 -1.64
C LYS A 108 5.45 22.48 -2.07
N VAL A 109 5.81 21.53 -1.19
CA VAL A 109 5.66 20.11 -1.48
C VAL A 109 4.19 19.77 -1.75
N VAL A 110 3.29 20.23 -0.88
CA VAL A 110 1.84 20.00 -1.04
C VAL A 110 1.28 20.72 -2.28
N GLN A 111 1.85 21.87 -2.66
CA GLN A 111 1.44 22.67 -3.82
C GLN A 111 2.19 22.32 -5.10
N SER A 112 3.12 21.36 -5.05
CA SER A 112 3.92 20.98 -6.22
C SER A 112 3.04 20.54 -7.39
N PRO A 113 3.45 20.76 -8.64
CA PRO A 113 2.71 20.31 -9.82
C PRO A 113 2.43 18.80 -9.79
N LEU A 114 3.38 18.02 -9.26
CA LEU A 114 3.25 16.57 -9.09
C LEU A 114 2.12 16.21 -8.13
N VAL A 115 2.06 16.85 -6.95
CA VAL A 115 0.99 16.62 -5.98
C VAL A 115 -0.36 17.06 -6.52
N LYS A 116 -0.42 18.24 -7.18
CA LYS A 116 -1.64 18.71 -7.84
C LYS A 116 -2.12 17.75 -8.93
N GLN A 117 -1.20 17.18 -9.72
CA GLN A 117 -1.53 16.20 -10.74
C GLN A 117 -2.07 14.90 -10.10
N VAL A 118 -1.42 14.42 -9.04
CA VAL A 118 -1.87 13.24 -8.30
C VAL A 118 -3.26 13.46 -7.71
N LEU A 119 -3.50 14.62 -7.07
CA LEU A 119 -4.83 14.95 -6.54
C LEU A 119 -5.88 15.05 -7.65
N ALA A 120 -5.52 15.63 -8.82
CA ALA A 120 -6.41 15.68 -9.98
C ALA A 120 -6.73 14.29 -10.54
N ASP A 121 -5.77 13.36 -10.56
CA ASP A 121 -5.99 11.98 -10.95
C ASP A 121 -6.94 11.26 -9.96
N LEU A 122 -6.79 11.52 -8.65
CA LEU A 122 -7.70 11.00 -7.62
C LEU A 122 -9.12 11.58 -7.73
N ASP A 123 -9.24 12.85 -8.09
CA ASP A 123 -10.52 13.56 -8.31
C ASP A 123 -11.13 13.32 -9.69
N ALA A 124 -10.44 12.56 -10.56
CA ALA A 124 -10.91 12.31 -11.91
C ALA A 124 -12.39 11.87 -11.94
N LYS A 125 -13.18 12.53 -12.78
CA LYS A 125 -14.61 12.20 -12.93
C LYS A 125 -14.78 10.84 -13.60
N ILE A 126 -15.81 10.14 -13.19
CA ILE A 126 -16.24 8.89 -13.84
C ILE A 126 -16.59 9.21 -15.28
N SER A 127 -15.89 8.61 -16.24
CA SER A 127 -16.12 8.81 -17.66
C SER A 127 -17.22 7.88 -18.19
N VAL A 128 -17.80 8.23 -19.34
CA VAL A 128 -18.77 7.35 -20.02
C VAL A 128 -18.14 5.98 -20.32
N LYS A 129 -16.85 5.93 -20.67
CA LYS A 129 -16.12 4.66 -20.92
C LYS A 129 -16.07 3.79 -19.68
N THR A 130 -15.75 4.38 -18.53
CA THR A 130 -15.73 3.67 -17.24
C THR A 130 -17.11 3.23 -16.82
N TRP A 131 -18.14 4.04 -17.11
CA TRP A 131 -19.54 3.66 -16.87
C TRP A 131 -19.95 2.45 -17.69
N VAL A 132 -19.72 2.47 -19.02
CA VAL A 132 -20.01 1.34 -19.91
C VAL A 132 -19.27 0.07 -19.48
N PHE A 133 -17.98 0.19 -19.15
CA PHE A 133 -17.20 -0.95 -18.64
C PHE A 133 -17.82 -1.53 -17.37
N GLN A 134 -18.16 -0.71 -16.39
CA GLN A 134 -18.75 -1.19 -15.13
C GLN A 134 -20.17 -1.76 -15.35
N PHE A 135 -20.96 -1.15 -16.24
CA PHE A 135 -22.29 -1.66 -16.55
C PHE A 135 -22.24 -3.08 -17.14
N LEU A 136 -21.26 -3.34 -18.02
CA LEU A 136 -21.09 -4.65 -18.65
C LEU A 136 -20.41 -5.68 -17.73
N SER A 137 -19.38 -5.27 -16.98
CA SER A 137 -18.55 -6.17 -16.17
C SER A 137 -19.02 -6.33 -14.73
N GLN A 138 -19.77 -5.35 -14.20
CA GLN A 138 -20.11 -5.20 -12.77
C GLN A 138 -18.87 -5.14 -11.87
N MET A 139 -17.69 -4.83 -12.42
CA MET A 139 -16.41 -4.77 -11.72
C MET A 139 -16.13 -3.36 -11.21
N PRO A 140 -15.56 -3.18 -10.01
CA PRO A 140 -15.19 -1.85 -9.50
C PRO A 140 -13.99 -1.28 -10.29
N ILE A 141 -13.90 0.03 -10.39
CA ILE A 141 -12.74 0.73 -10.95
C ILE A 141 -12.04 1.47 -9.83
N GLU A 142 -10.71 1.36 -9.80
CA GLU A 142 -9.86 2.07 -8.86
C GLU A 142 -9.48 3.46 -9.38
N PHE A 143 -9.48 4.43 -8.46
CA PHE A 143 -8.88 5.75 -8.63
C PHE A 143 -7.80 5.91 -7.55
N ASN A 144 -6.56 5.81 -7.95
CA ASN A 144 -5.40 5.83 -7.07
C ASN A 144 -4.20 6.49 -7.74
N ILE A 145 -3.13 6.70 -6.98
CA ILE A 145 -1.83 7.09 -7.52
C ILE A 145 -1.30 5.99 -8.46
N LYS A 146 -0.63 6.41 -9.53
CA LYS A 146 -0.02 5.44 -10.44
C LYS A 146 1.24 4.84 -9.81
N PRO A 147 1.44 3.52 -9.91
CA PRO A 147 2.68 2.88 -9.47
C PRO A 147 3.90 3.48 -10.18
N LYS A 148 4.99 3.65 -9.44
CA LYS A 148 6.28 4.15 -9.97
C LYS A 148 6.99 3.08 -10.80
N THR A 149 6.81 1.81 -10.40
CA THR A 149 7.48 0.67 -11.02
C THR A 149 6.49 -0.24 -11.75
N ARG A 150 6.99 -0.99 -12.74
CA ARG A 150 6.16 -1.99 -13.42
C ARG A 150 5.87 -3.17 -12.49
N PRO A 151 4.60 -3.56 -12.28
CA PRO A 151 4.21 -4.62 -11.36
C PRO A 151 4.44 -6.00 -11.99
N LEU A 152 5.70 -6.44 -12.08
CA LEU A 152 6.07 -7.66 -12.79
C LEU A 152 5.58 -8.92 -12.08
N VAL A 153 5.59 -8.94 -10.74
CA VAL A 153 5.11 -10.11 -9.97
C VAL A 153 3.59 -10.23 -10.08
N THR A 154 2.87 -9.11 -10.03
CA THR A 154 1.43 -9.09 -10.28
C THR A 154 1.11 -9.67 -11.65
N TYR A 155 1.80 -9.21 -12.71
CA TYR A 155 1.61 -9.75 -14.06
C TYR A 155 2.00 -11.23 -14.18
N LEU A 156 3.06 -11.65 -13.49
CA LEU A 156 3.46 -13.06 -13.45
C LEU A 156 2.39 -13.93 -12.79
N LEU A 157 1.85 -13.49 -11.65
CA LEU A 157 0.77 -14.19 -10.95
C LEU A 157 -0.49 -14.27 -11.82
N LEU A 158 -0.87 -13.17 -12.49
CA LEU A 158 -1.98 -13.17 -13.44
C LEU A 158 -1.76 -14.19 -14.56
N ALA A 159 -0.62 -14.12 -15.23
CA ALA A 159 -0.28 -15.03 -16.33
C ALA A 159 -0.25 -16.49 -15.88
N LEU A 160 0.35 -16.78 -14.71
CA LEU A 160 0.45 -18.13 -14.17
C LEU A 160 -0.94 -18.73 -13.90
N ASN A 161 -1.83 -17.98 -13.24
CA ASN A 161 -3.19 -18.45 -12.97
C ASN A 161 -3.99 -18.72 -14.27
N ILE A 162 -3.88 -17.80 -15.24
CA ILE A 162 -4.55 -17.95 -16.53
C ILE A 162 -4.00 -19.19 -17.28
N LEU A 163 -2.68 -19.35 -17.36
CA LEU A 163 -2.06 -20.46 -18.06
C LEU A 163 -2.38 -21.82 -17.41
N ILE A 164 -2.35 -21.89 -16.08
CA ILE A 164 -2.74 -23.10 -15.35
C ILE A 164 -4.20 -23.46 -15.66
N PHE A 165 -5.13 -22.49 -15.55
CA PHE A 165 -6.54 -22.72 -15.84
C PHE A 165 -6.79 -23.15 -17.30
N MET A 166 -6.07 -22.55 -18.25
CA MET A 166 -6.16 -22.96 -19.66
C MET A 166 -5.73 -24.42 -19.88
N GLY A 167 -4.86 -24.96 -19.03
CA GLY A 167 -4.39 -26.34 -19.09
C GLY A 167 -5.44 -27.39 -18.67
N TYR A 168 -6.40 -27.02 -17.82
CA TYR A 168 -7.38 -27.99 -17.30
C TYR A 168 -8.84 -27.54 -17.39
N GLY A 169 -9.12 -26.23 -17.32
CA GLY A 169 -10.46 -25.67 -17.05
C GLY A 169 -11.50 -25.86 -18.16
N PHE A 170 -11.10 -26.36 -19.32
CA PHE A 170 -11.99 -26.64 -20.48
C PHE A 170 -12.22 -28.11 -20.75
N ASN A 171 -11.66 -29.01 -19.92
CA ASN A 171 -11.83 -30.45 -20.05
C ASN A 171 -12.18 -31.03 -18.68
N GLY A 172 -13.41 -31.51 -18.51
CA GLY A 172 -13.93 -32.01 -17.23
C GLY A 172 -13.08 -33.12 -16.61
N ASP A 173 -12.64 -34.11 -17.39
CA ASP A 173 -11.80 -35.21 -16.87
C ASP A 173 -10.45 -34.68 -16.33
N ASN A 174 -9.86 -33.68 -17.00
CA ASN A 174 -8.65 -33.03 -16.53
C ASN A 174 -8.91 -32.20 -15.27
N THR A 175 -10.06 -31.54 -15.19
CA THR A 175 -10.43 -30.72 -14.02
C THR A 175 -10.54 -31.57 -12.78
N ASP A 176 -11.22 -32.70 -12.84
CA ASP A 176 -11.39 -33.62 -11.70
C ASP A 176 -10.04 -34.15 -11.22
N TRP A 177 -9.19 -34.61 -12.14
CA TRP A 177 -7.84 -35.07 -11.79
C TRP A 177 -6.97 -33.98 -11.17
N VAL A 178 -7.01 -32.75 -11.74
CA VAL A 178 -6.21 -31.62 -11.21
C VAL A 178 -6.70 -31.24 -9.80
N PHE A 179 -8.00 -31.26 -9.56
CA PHE A 179 -8.55 -30.94 -8.25
C PHE A 179 -8.19 -32.00 -7.23
N GLU A 180 -8.30 -33.28 -7.58
CA GLU A 180 -7.88 -34.38 -6.72
C GLU A 180 -6.41 -34.26 -6.28
N GLN A 181 -5.53 -33.85 -7.20
CA GLN A 181 -4.08 -33.78 -6.93
C GLN A 181 -3.62 -32.46 -6.31
N PHE A 182 -4.26 -31.32 -6.60
CA PHE A 182 -3.70 -30.00 -6.31
C PHE A 182 -4.65 -29.06 -5.57
N ALA A 183 -5.97 -29.34 -5.51
CA ALA A 183 -6.89 -28.57 -4.69
C ALA A 183 -6.71 -28.93 -3.20
N MET A 184 -7.02 -27.99 -2.32
CA MET A 184 -6.92 -28.22 -0.88
C MET A 184 -8.23 -28.80 -0.34
N GLN A 185 -8.15 -29.92 0.37
CA GLN A 185 -9.21 -30.46 1.23
C GLN A 185 -8.70 -30.49 2.67
N SER A 186 -9.49 -30.00 3.63
CA SER A 186 -9.07 -29.97 5.03
C SER A 186 -8.79 -31.36 5.58
N SER A 187 -9.70 -32.31 5.34
CA SER A 187 -9.57 -33.71 5.83
C SER A 187 -8.35 -34.42 5.24
N ASP A 188 -8.09 -34.23 3.96
CA ASP A 188 -6.99 -34.89 3.24
C ASP A 188 -5.63 -34.34 3.70
N LEU A 189 -5.51 -33.00 3.78
CA LEU A 189 -4.29 -32.36 4.27
C LEU A 189 -3.96 -32.74 5.71
N LEU A 190 -4.97 -32.81 6.60
CA LEU A 190 -4.78 -33.24 7.99
C LEU A 190 -4.44 -34.74 8.13
N ALA A 191 -4.84 -35.55 7.16
CA ALA A 191 -4.41 -36.96 7.06
C ALA A 191 -2.97 -37.10 6.54
N GLY A 192 -2.30 -36.01 6.18
CA GLY A 192 -0.93 -35.99 5.65
C GLY A 192 -0.83 -36.22 4.15
N HIS A 193 -1.94 -36.16 3.42
CA HIS A 193 -1.97 -36.28 1.97
C HIS A 193 -1.82 -34.93 1.30
N HIS A 194 -1.24 -34.89 0.12
CA HIS A 194 -1.09 -33.73 -0.77
C HIS A 194 -0.65 -32.42 -0.06
N PRO A 195 0.46 -32.41 0.73
CA PRO A 195 0.87 -31.24 1.52
C PRO A 195 1.15 -29.98 0.64
N TRP A 196 1.47 -30.17 -0.64
CA TRP A 196 1.62 -29.08 -1.61
C TRP A 196 0.32 -28.34 -1.91
N SER A 197 -0.85 -28.96 -1.61
CA SER A 197 -2.17 -28.34 -1.81
C SER A 197 -2.33 -27.05 -0.99
N LEU A 198 -1.57 -26.92 0.10
CA LEU A 198 -1.49 -25.68 0.89
C LEU A 198 -1.02 -24.47 0.05
N PHE A 199 -0.32 -24.70 -1.04
CA PHE A 199 0.15 -23.67 -1.98
C PHE A 199 -0.56 -23.74 -3.32
N SER A 200 -0.73 -24.94 -3.88
CA SER A 200 -1.23 -25.11 -5.25
C SER A 200 -2.68 -24.67 -5.40
N HIS A 201 -3.51 -24.80 -4.36
CA HIS A 201 -4.91 -24.35 -4.40
C HIS A 201 -5.06 -22.88 -4.80
N MET A 202 -4.08 -22.01 -4.47
CA MET A 202 -4.11 -20.60 -4.80
C MET A 202 -4.05 -20.30 -6.32
N PHE A 203 -3.66 -21.28 -7.12
CA PHE A 203 -3.49 -21.17 -8.57
C PHE A 203 -4.56 -21.91 -9.36
N LEU A 204 -5.50 -22.57 -8.67
CA LEU A 204 -6.62 -23.27 -9.29
C LEU A 204 -7.90 -22.47 -9.20
N HIS A 205 -8.81 -22.66 -10.15
CA HIS A 205 -10.09 -21.95 -10.17
C HIS A 205 -11.20 -22.88 -10.64
N GLY A 206 -12.40 -22.76 -10.04
CA GLY A 206 -13.52 -23.63 -10.31
C GLY A 206 -14.16 -23.41 -11.69
N ASP A 207 -14.15 -22.17 -12.15
CA ASP A 207 -14.72 -21.76 -13.43
C ASP A 207 -14.10 -20.44 -13.94
N LEU A 208 -14.47 -20.07 -15.16
CA LEU A 208 -13.94 -18.87 -15.82
C LEU A 208 -14.31 -17.56 -15.09
N MET A 209 -15.50 -17.47 -14.48
CA MET A 209 -15.92 -16.26 -13.75
C MET A 209 -15.16 -16.13 -12.45
N HIS A 210 -14.91 -17.26 -11.76
CA HIS A 210 -14.08 -17.31 -10.57
C HIS A 210 -12.62 -16.87 -10.87
N LEU A 211 -12.04 -17.37 -11.96
CA LEU A 211 -10.73 -16.90 -12.44
C LEU A 211 -10.76 -15.40 -12.77
N ALA A 212 -11.71 -14.96 -13.59
CA ALA A 212 -11.79 -13.57 -14.04
C ALA A 212 -11.94 -12.60 -12.87
N GLY A 213 -12.78 -12.91 -11.89
CA GLY A 213 -12.94 -12.12 -10.67
C GLY A 213 -11.66 -12.01 -9.85
N ASN A 214 -10.97 -13.13 -9.62
CA ASN A 214 -9.71 -13.16 -8.90
C ASN A 214 -8.62 -12.35 -9.64
N MET A 215 -8.45 -12.56 -10.93
CA MET A 215 -7.46 -11.86 -11.74
C MET A 215 -7.73 -10.35 -11.78
N TYR A 216 -8.99 -9.98 -11.88
CA TYR A 216 -9.37 -8.58 -11.86
C TYR A 216 -9.01 -7.90 -10.53
N PHE A 217 -9.37 -8.49 -9.40
CA PHE A 217 -9.03 -7.92 -8.10
C PHE A 217 -7.53 -7.93 -7.81
N LEU A 218 -6.83 -8.98 -8.23
CA LEU A 218 -5.36 -9.01 -8.15
C LEU A 218 -4.73 -7.90 -9.00
N TYR A 219 -5.27 -7.61 -10.18
CA TYR A 219 -4.83 -6.50 -11.02
C TYR A 219 -5.08 -5.14 -10.35
N VAL A 220 -6.28 -4.94 -9.76
CA VAL A 220 -6.70 -3.66 -9.17
C VAL A 220 -5.86 -3.27 -7.95
N VAL A 221 -5.52 -4.22 -7.08
CA VAL A 221 -4.79 -3.88 -5.83
C VAL A 221 -3.32 -4.27 -5.86
N GLY A 222 -2.96 -5.20 -6.76
CA GLY A 222 -1.64 -5.82 -6.77
C GLY A 222 -0.54 -4.87 -7.21
N ASP A 223 -0.78 -4.06 -8.21
CA ASP A 223 0.21 -3.13 -8.76
C ASP A 223 0.65 -2.08 -7.73
N ASN A 224 -0.28 -1.50 -7.01
CA ASN A 224 -0.01 -0.52 -5.96
C ASN A 224 0.69 -1.14 -4.75
N LEU A 225 0.30 -2.36 -4.36
CA LEU A 225 0.93 -3.08 -3.25
C LEU A 225 2.33 -3.58 -3.62
N GLU A 226 2.54 -4.04 -4.86
CA GLU A 226 3.87 -4.42 -5.33
C GLU A 226 4.82 -3.22 -5.37
N ASP A 227 4.33 -2.04 -5.80
CA ASP A 227 5.11 -0.80 -5.80
C ASP A 227 5.48 -0.37 -4.37
N ALA A 228 4.53 -0.47 -3.42
CA ALA A 228 4.74 -0.07 -2.04
C ALA A 228 5.69 -1.00 -1.26
N LEU A 229 5.67 -2.30 -1.54
CA LEU A 229 6.40 -3.33 -0.82
C LEU A 229 7.72 -3.73 -1.49
N GLY A 230 7.80 -3.54 -2.81
CA GLY A 230 8.79 -4.20 -3.66
C GLY A 230 8.43 -5.66 -3.96
N ARG A 231 8.95 -6.17 -5.08
CA ARG A 231 8.55 -7.44 -5.71
C ARG A 231 8.59 -8.66 -4.78
N MET A 232 9.73 -8.88 -4.11
CA MET A 232 9.93 -10.09 -3.31
C MET A 232 9.07 -10.11 -2.05
N ARG A 233 8.90 -8.96 -1.37
CA ARG A 233 8.04 -8.85 -0.20
C ARG A 233 6.57 -9.02 -0.59
N PHE A 234 6.15 -8.41 -1.71
CA PHE A 234 4.80 -8.58 -2.25
C PHE A 234 4.47 -10.05 -2.49
N LEU A 235 5.35 -10.79 -3.20
CA LEU A 235 5.17 -12.22 -3.42
C LEU A 235 5.11 -13.01 -2.11
N GLY A 236 6.04 -12.74 -1.19
CA GLY A 236 6.09 -13.42 0.12
C GLY A 236 4.81 -13.21 0.92
N TRP A 237 4.28 -11.99 0.98
CA TRP A 237 3.05 -11.69 1.71
C TRP A 237 1.79 -12.21 1.01
N TYR A 238 1.76 -12.20 -0.33
CA TYR A 238 0.70 -12.87 -1.08
C TYR A 238 0.59 -14.34 -0.72
N LEU A 239 1.71 -15.07 -0.76
CA LEU A 239 1.75 -16.49 -0.42
C LEU A 239 1.40 -16.73 1.06
N LEU A 240 1.94 -15.92 1.98
CA LEU A 240 1.63 -16.05 3.41
C LEU A 240 0.14 -15.82 3.69
N CYS A 241 -0.48 -14.83 3.09
CA CYS A 241 -1.91 -14.57 3.24
C CYS A 241 -2.75 -15.74 2.70
N GLY A 242 -2.34 -16.36 1.59
CA GLY A 242 -3.01 -17.56 1.07
C GLY A 242 -2.90 -18.77 1.99
N ILE A 243 -1.72 -18.99 2.58
CA ILE A 243 -1.50 -20.05 3.57
C ILE A 243 -2.34 -19.80 4.83
N ALA A 244 -2.35 -18.57 5.34
CA ALA A 244 -3.15 -18.20 6.51
C ALA A 244 -4.66 -18.33 6.26
N ALA A 245 -5.11 -18.02 5.03
CA ALA A 245 -6.47 -18.25 4.59
C ALA A 245 -6.83 -19.74 4.63
N ALA A 246 -5.98 -20.60 4.06
CA ALA A 246 -6.16 -22.04 4.10
C ALA A 246 -6.17 -22.57 5.54
N ALA A 247 -5.23 -22.12 6.38
CA ALA A 247 -5.18 -22.51 7.79
C ALA A 247 -6.46 -22.14 8.55
N THR A 248 -7.03 -20.96 8.26
CA THR A 248 -8.31 -20.51 8.86
C THR A 248 -9.47 -21.38 8.40
N GLN A 249 -9.52 -21.75 7.11
CA GLN A 249 -10.55 -22.66 6.58
C GLN A 249 -10.46 -24.05 7.22
N ILE A 250 -9.24 -24.60 7.35
CA ILE A 250 -9.00 -25.89 8.01
C ILE A 250 -9.43 -25.84 9.48
N ALA A 251 -9.08 -24.77 10.19
CA ALA A 251 -9.46 -24.60 11.60
C ALA A 251 -10.98 -24.50 11.81
N ALA A 252 -11.69 -23.90 10.85
CA ALA A 252 -13.15 -23.73 10.90
C ALA A 252 -13.91 -25.02 10.53
N ASP A 253 -13.39 -25.79 9.57
CA ASP A 253 -13.97 -27.07 9.14
C ASP A 253 -12.87 -28.10 8.82
N PRO A 254 -12.30 -28.76 9.87
CA PRO A 254 -11.21 -29.71 9.71
C PRO A 254 -11.63 -31.02 9.02
N THR A 255 -12.91 -31.30 8.96
CA THR A 255 -13.46 -32.55 8.39
C THR A 255 -13.95 -32.37 6.94
N SER A 256 -13.86 -31.19 6.39
CA SER A 256 -14.34 -30.88 5.05
C SER A 256 -13.59 -31.69 3.99
N SER A 257 -14.39 -32.36 3.14
CA SER A 257 -13.91 -33.02 1.93
C SER A 257 -14.19 -32.20 0.67
N ILE A 258 -14.62 -30.93 0.83
CA ILE A 258 -14.88 -30.04 -0.30
C ILE A 258 -13.54 -29.47 -0.79
N TYR A 259 -13.34 -29.46 -2.10
CA TYR A 259 -12.19 -28.85 -2.72
C TYR A 259 -12.21 -27.33 -2.56
N MET A 260 -11.19 -26.77 -1.91
CA MET A 260 -10.94 -25.35 -1.86
C MET A 260 -9.92 -24.99 -2.95
N VAL A 261 -10.28 -24.05 -3.81
CA VAL A 261 -9.46 -23.52 -4.90
C VAL A 261 -9.65 -22.01 -5.00
N GLY A 262 -8.65 -21.31 -5.49
CA GLY A 262 -8.72 -19.88 -5.80
C GLY A 262 -7.67 -19.03 -5.11
N ALA A 263 -7.23 -17.99 -5.80
CA ALA A 263 -6.33 -16.96 -5.29
C ALA A 263 -7.01 -16.05 -4.24
N SER A 264 -8.32 -16.16 -4.05
CA SER A 264 -9.17 -15.19 -3.33
C SER A 264 -8.79 -15.02 -1.86
N GLY A 265 -8.31 -16.06 -1.18
CA GLY A 265 -7.81 -15.96 0.20
C GLY A 265 -6.55 -15.09 0.30
N ALA A 266 -5.60 -15.25 -0.62
CA ALA A 266 -4.42 -14.40 -0.72
C ALA A 266 -4.80 -12.95 -1.10
N ILE A 267 -5.69 -12.78 -2.07
CA ILE A 267 -6.22 -11.47 -2.50
C ILE A 267 -6.96 -10.77 -1.35
N ALA A 268 -7.72 -11.50 -0.54
CA ALA A 268 -8.33 -10.95 0.68
C ALA A 268 -7.29 -10.37 1.63
N GLY A 269 -6.12 -11.01 1.76
CA GLY A 269 -4.99 -10.47 2.50
C GLY A 269 -4.44 -9.18 1.88
N LEU A 270 -4.34 -9.13 0.55
CA LEU A 270 -3.99 -7.89 -0.14
C LEU A 270 -5.00 -6.77 0.14
N PHE A 271 -6.30 -7.06 0.19
CA PHE A 271 -7.33 -6.08 0.58
C PHE A 271 -7.11 -5.52 1.98
N GLY A 272 -6.73 -6.36 2.94
CA GLY A 272 -6.40 -5.93 4.29
C GLY A 272 -5.22 -4.96 4.34
N MET A 273 -4.12 -5.25 3.64
CA MET A 273 -2.97 -4.35 3.52
C MET A 273 -3.32 -3.06 2.77
N TYR A 274 -4.05 -3.18 1.67
CA TYR A 274 -4.50 -2.04 0.86
C TYR A 274 -5.33 -1.06 1.70
N LEU A 275 -6.25 -1.56 2.52
CA LEU A 275 -7.07 -0.74 3.41
C LEU A 275 -6.24 0.08 4.39
N MET A 276 -5.11 -0.44 4.86
CA MET A 276 -4.24 0.24 5.83
C MET A 276 -3.38 1.34 5.20
N TRP A 277 -3.01 1.19 3.92
CA TRP A 277 -2.03 2.08 3.28
C TRP A 277 -2.62 3.01 2.23
N PHE A 278 -3.70 2.63 1.55
CA PHE A 278 -4.27 3.38 0.42
C PHE A 278 -5.62 4.03 0.75
N ARG A 279 -5.75 4.60 1.96
CA ARG A 279 -7.00 5.25 2.39
C ARG A 279 -7.44 6.42 1.50
N HIS A 280 -6.50 7.04 0.77
CA HIS A 280 -6.74 8.12 -0.19
C HIS A 280 -7.36 7.63 -1.50
N ALA A 281 -7.19 6.36 -1.84
CA ALA A 281 -7.77 5.78 -3.04
C ALA A 281 -9.30 5.79 -2.99
N SER A 282 -9.92 5.64 -4.15
CA SER A 282 -11.35 5.47 -4.28
C SER A 282 -11.65 4.27 -5.18
N LEU A 283 -12.58 3.44 -4.77
CA LEU A 283 -13.09 2.32 -5.54
C LEU A 283 -14.53 2.64 -5.94
N THR A 284 -14.82 2.69 -7.24
CA THR A 284 -16.18 2.89 -7.70
C THR A 284 -16.96 1.60 -7.62
N PHE A 285 -18.17 1.70 -7.11
CA PHE A 285 -19.12 0.60 -7.13
C PHE A 285 -20.32 0.98 -7.99
N MET A 286 -20.78 0.06 -8.85
CA MET A 286 -21.99 0.25 -9.63
C MET A 286 -23.13 -0.47 -8.95
N PHE A 287 -24.18 0.28 -8.60
CA PHE A 287 -25.43 -0.28 -8.11
C PHE A 287 -26.50 -0.07 -9.17
N VAL A 288 -26.84 -1.12 -9.87
CA VAL A 288 -27.70 -1.13 -11.05
C VAL A 288 -27.13 -0.23 -12.16
N ILE A 289 -27.50 1.05 -12.19
CA ILE A 289 -27.03 2.05 -13.16
C ILE A 289 -26.30 3.23 -12.51
N TYR A 290 -26.26 3.27 -11.18
CA TYR A 290 -25.64 4.37 -10.43
C TYR A 290 -24.23 3.99 -10.02
N GLN A 291 -23.27 4.84 -10.37
CA GLN A 291 -21.88 4.72 -9.93
C GLN A 291 -21.63 5.63 -8.74
N LYS A 292 -20.92 5.10 -7.75
CA LYS A 292 -20.45 5.89 -6.60
C LYS A 292 -19.01 5.55 -6.28
N LYS A 293 -18.18 6.57 -6.09
CA LYS A 293 -16.85 6.41 -5.51
C LYS A 293 -17.00 6.12 -4.02
N LEU A 294 -16.40 5.04 -3.57
CA LEU A 294 -16.34 4.64 -2.17
C LEU A 294 -14.90 4.72 -1.68
N SER A 295 -14.72 5.03 -0.39
CA SER A 295 -13.42 4.83 0.24
C SER A 295 -13.09 3.35 0.31
N PRO A 296 -11.81 2.95 0.38
CA PRO A 296 -11.43 1.56 0.60
C PRO A 296 -12.10 0.97 1.84
N MET A 297 -12.24 1.77 2.91
CA MET A 297 -12.95 1.36 4.12
C MET A 297 -14.40 0.96 3.83
N ALA A 298 -15.15 1.80 3.12
CA ALA A 298 -16.55 1.51 2.80
C ALA A 298 -16.67 0.32 1.84
N PHE A 299 -15.79 0.25 0.82
CA PHE A 299 -15.80 -0.83 -0.16
C PHE A 299 -15.51 -2.19 0.49
N PHE A 300 -14.41 -2.29 1.25
CA PHE A 300 -14.06 -3.57 1.90
C PHE A 300 -14.94 -3.93 3.08
N ALA A 301 -15.57 -2.95 3.77
CA ALA A 301 -16.59 -3.24 4.76
C ALA A 301 -17.83 -3.89 4.14
N ILE A 302 -18.27 -3.41 2.98
CA ILE A 302 -19.38 -4.02 2.21
C ILE A 302 -18.97 -5.43 1.77
N TRP A 303 -17.78 -5.59 1.19
CA TRP A 303 -17.25 -6.89 0.76
C TRP A 303 -17.17 -7.89 1.93
N LEU A 304 -16.65 -7.47 3.08
CA LEU A 304 -16.58 -8.29 4.29
C LEU A 304 -17.99 -8.64 4.80
N GLY A 305 -18.92 -7.69 4.75
CA GLY A 305 -20.32 -7.90 5.11
C GLY A 305 -20.97 -9.01 4.28
N PHE A 306 -20.72 -9.05 2.96
CA PHE A 306 -21.18 -10.15 2.11
C PHE A 306 -20.54 -11.50 2.47
N ASN A 307 -19.26 -11.51 2.85
CA ASN A 307 -18.61 -12.74 3.31
C ASN A 307 -19.21 -13.26 4.63
N ILE A 308 -19.48 -12.37 5.59
CA ILE A 308 -20.12 -12.73 6.85
C ILE A 308 -21.58 -13.19 6.61
N LEU A 309 -22.31 -12.50 5.75
CA LEU A 309 -23.66 -12.91 5.37
C LEU A 309 -23.65 -14.32 4.75
N GLY A 310 -22.72 -14.58 3.82
CA GLY A 310 -22.56 -15.89 3.21
C GLY A 310 -22.27 -17.00 4.24
N LEU A 311 -21.45 -16.73 5.26
CA LEU A 311 -21.24 -17.64 6.39
C LEU A 311 -22.53 -17.94 7.14
N VAL A 312 -23.30 -16.91 7.51
CA VAL A 312 -24.54 -17.04 8.29
C VAL A 312 -25.64 -17.74 7.52
N THR A 313 -25.70 -17.51 6.21
CA THR A 313 -26.72 -18.13 5.34
C THR A 313 -26.32 -19.50 4.80
N ALA A 314 -25.16 -20.03 5.26
CA ALA A 314 -24.60 -21.30 4.76
C ALA A 314 -24.50 -21.34 3.22
N GLY A 315 -24.07 -20.22 2.64
CA GLY A 315 -23.86 -20.10 1.20
C GLY A 315 -22.85 -21.14 0.71
N GLN A 316 -23.16 -21.81 -0.39
CA GLN A 316 -22.31 -22.83 -0.98
C GLN A 316 -21.33 -22.27 -2.01
N GLY A 317 -20.23 -22.96 -2.23
CA GLY A 317 -19.29 -22.67 -3.32
C GLY A 317 -18.25 -21.58 -3.02
N VAL A 318 -18.26 -20.98 -1.81
CA VAL A 318 -17.27 -19.96 -1.41
C VAL A 318 -16.65 -20.34 -0.07
N ALA A 319 -15.32 -20.31 0.01
CA ALA A 319 -14.56 -20.55 1.24
C ALA A 319 -14.50 -19.26 2.10
N TYR A 320 -15.62 -18.89 2.71
CA TYR A 320 -15.75 -17.64 3.46
C TYR A 320 -14.75 -17.51 4.61
N TRP A 321 -14.45 -18.60 5.32
CA TRP A 321 -13.44 -18.58 6.39
C TRP A 321 -12.05 -18.28 5.84
N ALA A 322 -11.70 -18.80 4.66
CA ALA A 322 -10.44 -18.46 4.01
C ALA A 322 -10.37 -16.98 3.65
N HIS A 323 -11.45 -16.39 3.15
CA HIS A 323 -11.52 -14.95 2.88
C HIS A 323 -11.32 -14.10 4.14
N ILE A 324 -11.99 -14.44 5.23
CA ILE A 324 -11.87 -13.72 6.51
C ILE A 324 -10.45 -13.89 7.07
N GLY A 325 -9.91 -15.12 7.06
CA GLY A 325 -8.56 -15.40 7.55
C GLY A 325 -7.48 -14.66 6.78
N GLY A 326 -7.57 -14.66 5.44
CA GLY A 326 -6.69 -13.88 4.58
C GLY A 326 -6.77 -12.38 4.87
N PHE A 327 -7.99 -11.83 4.93
CA PHE A 327 -8.22 -10.41 5.19
C PHE A 327 -7.68 -9.96 6.55
N VAL A 328 -7.94 -10.72 7.62
CA VAL A 328 -7.43 -10.42 8.97
C VAL A 328 -5.89 -10.48 8.99
N THR A 329 -5.30 -11.49 8.35
CA THR A 329 -3.84 -11.58 8.20
C THR A 329 -3.28 -10.34 7.49
N GLY A 330 -3.91 -9.92 6.39
CA GLY A 330 -3.54 -8.71 5.67
C GLY A 330 -3.69 -7.43 6.50
N LEU A 331 -4.73 -7.31 7.32
CA LEU A 331 -4.88 -6.18 8.26
C LEU A 331 -3.75 -6.14 9.28
N VAL A 332 -3.41 -7.29 9.89
CA VAL A 332 -2.30 -7.38 10.85
C VAL A 332 -0.98 -6.98 10.20
N LEU A 333 -0.68 -7.51 9.01
CA LEU A 333 0.51 -7.12 8.24
C LEU A 333 0.47 -5.64 7.85
N GLY A 334 -0.69 -5.15 7.43
CA GLY A 334 -0.89 -3.74 7.07
C GLY A 334 -0.60 -2.78 8.22
N VAL A 335 -1.02 -3.13 9.44
CA VAL A 335 -0.74 -2.34 10.65
C VAL A 335 0.73 -2.44 11.04
N THR A 336 1.28 -3.65 11.14
CA THR A 336 2.65 -3.88 11.63
C THR A 336 3.72 -3.30 10.69
N MET A 337 3.45 -3.30 9.37
CA MET A 337 4.39 -2.77 8.37
C MET A 337 4.14 -1.31 7.99
N LYS A 338 3.08 -0.68 8.53
CA LYS A 338 2.67 0.66 8.10
C LYS A 338 3.80 1.69 8.19
N SER A 339 4.52 1.75 9.31
CA SER A 339 5.61 2.70 9.49
C SER A 339 6.72 2.51 8.44
N GLN A 340 7.12 1.26 8.20
CA GLN A 340 8.15 0.93 7.22
C GLN A 340 7.71 1.29 5.79
N VAL A 341 6.47 0.96 5.43
CA VAL A 341 5.93 1.27 4.09
C VAL A 341 5.80 2.78 3.88
N MET A 342 5.30 3.52 4.87
CA MET A 342 5.18 4.98 4.77
C MET A 342 6.55 5.64 4.66
N ALA A 343 7.54 5.19 5.42
CA ALA A 343 8.91 5.68 5.34
C ALA A 343 9.54 5.48 3.96
N SER A 344 9.28 4.33 3.32
CA SER A 344 9.77 4.03 1.96
C SER A 344 8.97 4.72 0.85
N ASN A 345 7.81 5.32 1.16
CA ASN A 345 6.89 5.90 0.18
C ASN A 345 6.38 7.28 0.63
N PRO A 346 7.20 8.34 0.53
CA PRO A 346 6.85 9.67 1.07
C PRO A 346 5.54 10.24 0.53
N LEU A 347 5.24 10.04 -0.76
CA LEU A 347 3.97 10.46 -1.35
C LEU A 347 2.78 9.72 -0.72
N LEU A 348 2.92 8.42 -0.48
CA LEU A 348 1.90 7.62 0.18
C LEU A 348 1.71 8.05 1.64
N ALA A 349 2.81 8.36 2.34
CA ALA A 349 2.76 8.90 3.70
C ALA A 349 1.99 10.22 3.74
N MET A 350 2.33 11.18 2.88
CA MET A 350 1.67 12.47 2.79
C MET A 350 0.17 12.34 2.50
N LEU A 351 -0.24 11.45 1.58
CA LEU A 351 -1.65 11.21 1.26
C LEU A 351 -2.42 10.52 2.41
N ASN A 352 -1.72 9.97 3.38
CA ASN A 352 -2.31 9.38 4.58
C ASN A 352 -2.43 10.37 5.75
N GLU A 353 -1.91 11.61 5.62
CA GLU A 353 -2.07 12.63 6.65
C GLU A 353 -3.55 12.98 6.84
N PRO A 354 -3.98 13.26 8.12
CA PRO A 354 -5.39 13.54 8.43
C PRO A 354 -5.93 14.79 7.75
N GLU A 355 -5.06 15.75 7.44
CA GLU A 355 -5.38 17.03 6.82
C GLU A 355 -5.71 16.91 5.33
N VAL A 356 -5.25 15.85 4.67
CA VAL A 356 -5.49 15.62 3.25
C VAL A 356 -6.93 15.16 3.03
N LYS A 357 -7.76 16.07 2.52
CA LYS A 357 -9.15 15.80 2.15
C LYS A 357 -9.22 15.41 0.67
N ILE A 358 -9.79 14.26 0.40
CA ILE A 358 -10.00 13.74 -0.96
C ILE A 358 -11.49 13.82 -1.28
N ALA A 359 -11.82 14.50 -2.38
CA ALA A 359 -13.19 14.54 -2.88
C ALA A 359 -13.59 13.17 -3.46
N ARG A 360 -14.81 12.71 -3.16
CA ARG A 360 -15.34 11.39 -3.59
C ARG A 360 -16.76 11.51 -4.14
#